data_82e4f4da0ff803b4b5330ed5e464caa0
#
_entry.id   82e4f4da0ff803b4b5330ed5e464caa0
#
_cell.length_a   1.000
_cell.length_b   1.000
_cell.length_c   1.000
_cell.angle_alpha   90.00
_cell.angle_beta   90.00
_cell.angle_gamma   90.00
#
_symmetry.space_group_name_H-M   'P 1'
#
loop_
_entity.id
_entity.type
_entity.pdbx_description
1 polymer ?
#
loop_
_entity_poly.entity_id
_entity_poly.type
_entity_poly.pdbx_seq_one_letter_code
_entity_poly.pdbx_strand_id
1 'polypeptide(L)'
;MGIKLSIIVPIYKVEQYLHKCVDSLLHQDLSEEEFEIVLVDDGSPDKCGDICEEYATKYSQVKAIHQKNGGLSAARNSGIAMAQGKFIQFVDSDDYLEPNVLKTLVEKMETDQLDILRFNYRNVNEQYEVFEPNKVSKPFVDYRDEVCGGLTFLTDRLGFGCYAWQFMIRRELLEECVFKEGIYFEDTEWTPRVLRNAHRVTSTDLMVYNYLWREGSITQSVDEKKKRKVLKDKMRLIDSMKEQMHDTSDKRWFEGMITQTVLSILGHVCEYYYMERSSVCQALKLKKVFPLSFYHSTKSAQRKIRIANVSPNLLCWLLHFKVKS
;
A
#
# COMPACT_ATOMS: atom_id res chain seq x y z
N MET A 1 -32.48 -1.81 -0.99
CA MET A 1 -31.21 -2.38 -1.50
C MET A 1 -30.15 -2.10 -0.45
N GLY A 2 -29.17 -2.95 -0.22
CA GLY A 2 -28.13 -2.68 0.79
C GLY A 2 -27.00 -1.83 0.22
N ILE A 3 -26.11 -1.31 1.09
CA ILE A 3 -24.92 -0.57 0.71
C ILE A 3 -24.00 -1.49 -0.11
N LYS A 4 -23.62 -1.07 -1.31
CA LYS A 4 -22.73 -1.83 -2.21
C LYS A 4 -21.25 -1.57 -1.89
N LEU A 5 -20.88 -0.32 -1.59
CA LEU A 5 -19.50 0.09 -1.41
C LEU A 5 -19.33 0.87 -0.10
N SER A 6 -18.33 0.51 0.69
CA SER A 6 -17.81 1.34 1.78
C SER A 6 -16.44 1.90 1.38
N ILE A 7 -16.31 3.22 1.39
CA ILE A 7 -15.04 3.92 1.16
C ILE A 7 -14.47 4.29 2.51
N ILE A 8 -13.30 3.74 2.86
CA ILE A 8 -12.64 3.95 4.15
C ILE A 8 -11.51 4.95 3.97
N VAL A 9 -11.55 6.05 4.72
CA VAL A 9 -10.57 7.14 4.68
C VAL A 9 -9.88 7.25 6.03
N PRO A 10 -8.65 6.73 6.19
CA PRO A 10 -7.84 6.94 7.40
C PRO A 10 -7.27 8.37 7.41
N ILE A 11 -7.44 9.09 8.52
CA ILE A 11 -7.15 10.53 8.59
C ILE A 11 -6.21 10.81 9.75
N TYR A 12 -5.07 11.51 9.48
CA TYR A 12 -4.17 12.03 10.51
C TYR A 12 -3.33 13.17 9.98
N LYS A 13 -3.52 14.39 10.50
CA LYS A 13 -2.72 15.61 10.16
C LYS A 13 -2.72 15.97 8.67
N VAL A 14 -3.89 16.08 8.08
CA VAL A 14 -4.08 16.35 6.64
C VAL A 14 -5.17 17.40 6.36
N GLU A 15 -5.44 18.31 7.30
CA GLU A 15 -6.56 19.28 7.22
C GLU A 15 -6.62 20.02 5.88
N GLN A 16 -5.48 20.34 5.29
CA GLN A 16 -5.39 21.09 4.03
C GLN A 16 -5.80 20.28 2.78
N TYR A 17 -5.83 18.94 2.87
CA TYR A 17 -6.16 18.04 1.76
C TYR A 17 -7.53 17.38 1.91
N LEU A 18 -8.04 17.29 3.15
CA LEU A 18 -9.17 16.46 3.50
C LEU A 18 -10.46 16.85 2.77
N HIS A 19 -10.75 18.15 2.60
CA HIS A 19 -11.91 18.60 1.83
C HIS A 19 -11.87 18.09 0.38
N LYS A 20 -10.73 18.23 -0.32
CA LYS A 20 -10.61 17.74 -1.69
C LYS A 20 -10.78 16.23 -1.79
N CYS A 21 -10.23 15.49 -0.82
CA CYS A 21 -10.42 14.06 -0.74
C CYS A 21 -11.92 13.72 -0.63
N VAL A 22 -12.59 14.17 0.42
CA VAL A 22 -13.99 13.82 0.68
C VAL A 22 -14.93 14.33 -0.42
N ASP A 23 -14.73 15.54 -0.92
CA ASP A 23 -15.54 16.08 -2.03
C ASP A 23 -15.44 15.19 -3.28
N SER A 24 -14.25 14.64 -3.59
CA SER A 24 -14.08 13.72 -4.72
C SER A 24 -14.86 12.41 -4.56
N LEU A 25 -15.06 11.97 -3.31
CA LEU A 25 -15.83 10.76 -3.00
C LEU A 25 -17.33 11.00 -3.06
N LEU A 26 -17.78 12.22 -2.75
CA LEU A 26 -19.17 12.61 -2.85
C LEU A 26 -19.63 12.89 -4.29
N HIS A 27 -18.70 13.31 -5.18
CA HIS A 27 -19.01 13.61 -6.58
C HIS A 27 -18.80 12.38 -7.49
N GLN A 28 -19.51 11.29 -7.17
CA GLN A 28 -19.46 10.05 -7.94
C GLN A 28 -20.83 9.70 -8.54
N ASP A 29 -20.85 8.70 -9.43
CA ASP A 29 -22.02 8.26 -10.20
C ASP A 29 -22.79 7.10 -9.54
N LEU A 30 -22.60 6.85 -8.24
CA LEU A 30 -23.42 5.98 -7.40
C LEU A 30 -24.47 6.82 -6.66
N SER A 31 -25.66 6.26 -6.41
CA SER A 31 -26.65 6.92 -5.55
C SER A 31 -26.19 6.91 -4.08
N GLU A 32 -26.59 7.92 -3.32
CA GLU A 32 -26.25 8.06 -1.89
C GLU A 32 -26.64 6.86 -1.04
N GLU A 33 -27.60 6.06 -1.48
CA GLU A 33 -28.07 4.85 -0.81
C GLU A 33 -27.21 3.61 -1.13
N GLU A 34 -26.38 3.68 -2.18
CA GLU A 34 -25.56 2.56 -2.64
C GLU A 34 -24.15 2.54 -2.06
N PHE A 35 -23.68 3.67 -1.50
CA PHE A 35 -22.34 3.72 -0.90
C PHE A 35 -22.34 4.49 0.42
N GLU A 36 -21.31 4.26 1.21
CA GLU A 36 -20.99 5.02 2.40
C GLU A 36 -19.53 5.42 2.42
N ILE A 37 -19.23 6.53 3.09
CA ILE A 37 -17.87 7.02 3.35
C ILE A 37 -17.64 6.94 4.86
N VAL A 38 -16.62 6.21 5.27
CA VAL A 38 -16.21 6.05 6.67
C VAL A 38 -14.93 6.84 6.89
N LEU A 39 -15.06 8.03 7.46
CA LEU A 39 -13.95 8.91 7.84
C LEU A 39 -13.44 8.47 9.21
N VAL A 40 -12.17 8.04 9.29
CA VAL A 40 -11.56 7.57 10.54
C VAL A 40 -10.48 8.55 10.97
N ASP A 41 -10.82 9.49 11.85
CA ASP A 41 -9.86 10.40 12.47
C ASP A 41 -9.05 9.66 13.55
N ASP A 42 -7.79 9.42 13.27
CA ASP A 42 -6.84 8.73 14.15
C ASP A 42 -6.21 9.68 15.19
N GLY A 43 -7.06 10.48 15.83
CA GLY A 43 -6.64 11.42 16.87
C GLY A 43 -5.79 12.57 16.32
N SER A 44 -6.20 13.19 15.25
CA SER A 44 -5.55 14.34 14.63
C SER A 44 -5.51 15.54 15.59
N PRO A 45 -4.36 16.21 15.73
CA PRO A 45 -4.27 17.41 16.57
C PRO A 45 -4.63 18.72 15.84
N ASP A 46 -4.92 18.64 14.53
CA ASP A 46 -5.36 19.72 13.65
C ASP A 46 -6.90 19.69 13.49
N LYS A 47 -7.47 20.40 12.53
CA LYS A 47 -8.89 20.50 12.31
C LYS A 47 -9.53 19.29 11.61
N CYS A 48 -8.80 18.21 11.38
CA CYS A 48 -9.35 17.03 10.70
C CYS A 48 -10.61 16.48 11.40
N GLY A 49 -10.62 16.43 12.74
CA GLY A 49 -11.79 15.99 13.51
C GLY A 49 -13.02 16.84 13.26
N ASP A 50 -12.89 18.16 13.29
CA ASP A 50 -13.99 19.10 13.03
C ASP A 50 -14.51 18.94 11.59
N ILE A 51 -13.61 18.78 10.62
CA ILE A 51 -13.97 18.55 9.21
C ILE A 51 -14.75 17.23 9.05
N CYS A 52 -14.34 16.15 9.73
CA CYS A 52 -15.07 14.88 9.69
C CYS A 52 -16.51 15.02 10.19
N GLU A 53 -16.73 15.74 11.30
CA GLU A 53 -18.06 16.01 11.86
C GLU A 53 -18.91 16.90 10.95
N GLU A 54 -18.30 17.90 10.28
CA GLU A 54 -19.00 18.74 9.30
C GLU A 54 -19.57 17.88 8.17
N TYR A 55 -18.77 16.98 7.58
CA TYR A 55 -19.25 16.11 6.52
C TYR A 55 -20.27 15.09 7.01
N ALA A 56 -20.08 14.47 8.17
CA ALA A 56 -21.02 13.49 8.73
C ALA A 56 -22.38 14.12 9.09
N THR A 57 -22.38 15.39 9.49
CA THR A 57 -23.62 16.14 9.76
C THR A 57 -24.38 16.51 8.48
N LYS A 58 -23.63 16.84 7.41
CA LYS A 58 -24.18 17.35 6.15
C LYS A 58 -24.67 16.25 5.21
N TYR A 59 -24.02 15.09 5.21
CA TYR A 59 -24.25 14.01 4.25
C TYR A 59 -24.58 12.70 4.95
N SER A 60 -25.77 12.16 4.69
CA SER A 60 -26.29 10.94 5.35
C SER A 60 -25.46 9.68 5.10
N GLN A 61 -24.75 9.61 3.96
CA GLN A 61 -23.86 8.52 3.59
C GLN A 61 -22.45 8.65 4.21
N VAL A 62 -22.15 9.74 4.92
CA VAL A 62 -20.85 9.94 5.59
C VAL A 62 -20.95 9.61 7.07
N LYS A 63 -20.00 8.83 7.56
CA LYS A 63 -19.84 8.49 8.99
C LYS A 63 -18.47 8.93 9.47
N ALA A 64 -18.39 9.55 10.63
CA ALA A 64 -17.14 9.92 11.29
C ALA A 64 -16.86 8.98 12.48
N ILE A 65 -15.61 8.58 12.63
CA ILE A 65 -15.09 7.82 13.78
C ILE A 65 -13.89 8.57 14.32
N HIS A 66 -13.87 8.83 15.62
CA HIS A 66 -12.71 9.39 16.31
C HIS A 66 -12.10 8.34 17.22
N GLN A 67 -10.79 8.15 17.09
CA GLN A 67 -10.06 7.23 17.94
C GLN A 67 -8.77 7.84 18.47
N LYS A 68 -8.22 7.26 19.53
CA LYS A 68 -6.86 7.60 19.97
C LYS A 68 -5.88 7.12 18.89
N ASN A 69 -4.88 7.96 18.57
CA ASN A 69 -3.90 7.64 17.54
C ASN A 69 -3.28 6.25 17.73
N GLY A 70 -3.59 5.37 16.80
CA GLY A 70 -3.11 3.98 16.70
C GLY A 70 -2.27 3.73 15.44
N GLY A 71 -2.21 4.72 14.53
CA GLY A 71 -1.53 4.65 13.23
C GLY A 71 -2.42 4.12 12.11
N LEU A 72 -1.91 4.22 10.90
CA LEU A 72 -2.65 3.95 9.65
C LEU A 72 -3.36 2.58 9.63
N SER A 73 -2.67 1.52 10.10
CA SER A 73 -3.27 0.18 10.20
C SER A 73 -4.48 0.14 11.13
N ALA A 74 -4.39 0.77 12.31
CA ALA A 74 -5.49 0.81 13.28
C ALA A 74 -6.69 1.60 12.72
N ALA A 75 -6.44 2.72 12.05
CA ALA A 75 -7.49 3.50 11.41
C ALA A 75 -8.20 2.70 10.29
N ARG A 76 -7.45 2.03 9.41
CA ARG A 76 -8.05 1.15 8.39
C ARG A 76 -8.85 0.01 9.00
N ASN A 77 -8.34 -0.63 10.07
CA ASN A 77 -9.05 -1.70 10.78
C ASN A 77 -10.36 -1.21 11.41
N SER A 78 -10.36 -0.04 12.04
CA SER A 78 -11.59 0.58 12.58
C SER A 78 -12.61 0.86 11.47
N GLY A 79 -12.15 1.34 10.31
CA GLY A 79 -12.99 1.53 9.13
C GLY A 79 -13.58 0.23 8.61
N ILE A 80 -12.81 -0.86 8.51
CA ILE A 80 -13.29 -2.19 8.12
C ILE A 80 -14.39 -2.68 9.08
N ALA A 81 -14.19 -2.52 10.38
CA ALA A 81 -15.15 -2.96 11.40
C ALA A 81 -16.51 -2.22 11.32
N MET A 82 -16.52 -0.97 10.84
CA MET A 82 -17.72 -0.15 10.67
C MET A 82 -18.39 -0.29 9.30
N ALA A 83 -17.67 -0.78 8.33
CA ALA A 83 -18.11 -0.89 6.95
C ALA A 83 -19.29 -1.86 6.78
N GLN A 84 -20.32 -1.44 6.04
CA GLN A 84 -21.53 -2.21 5.76
C GLN A 84 -21.64 -2.62 4.29
N GLY A 85 -20.85 -2.00 3.42
CA GLY A 85 -20.83 -2.28 1.98
C GLY A 85 -20.39 -3.70 1.65
N LYS A 86 -20.91 -4.21 0.56
CA LYS A 86 -20.47 -5.50 -0.02
C LYS A 86 -19.00 -5.46 -0.44
N PHE A 87 -18.54 -4.30 -0.89
CA PHE A 87 -17.16 -4.03 -1.30
C PHE A 87 -16.53 -2.94 -0.44
N ILE A 88 -15.22 -2.99 -0.33
CA ILE A 88 -14.39 -2.00 0.40
C ILE A 88 -13.42 -1.39 -0.59
N GLN A 89 -13.25 -0.07 -0.51
CA GLN A 89 -12.17 0.68 -1.12
C GLN A 89 -11.52 1.58 -0.08
N PHE A 90 -10.19 1.56 0.00
CA PHE A 90 -9.44 2.51 0.82
C PHE A 90 -9.07 3.73 -0.02
N VAL A 91 -9.11 4.91 0.59
CA VAL A 91 -8.62 6.16 -0.01
C VAL A 91 -7.79 6.89 1.04
N ASP A 92 -6.52 7.15 0.75
CA ASP A 92 -5.66 7.92 1.65
C ASP A 92 -6.12 9.38 1.65
N SER A 93 -6.17 10.01 2.82
CA SER A 93 -6.86 11.29 3.05
C SER A 93 -6.21 12.53 2.42
N ASP A 94 -5.02 12.38 1.86
CA ASP A 94 -4.33 13.39 1.05
C ASP A 94 -4.50 13.19 -0.47
N ASP A 95 -5.14 12.09 -0.89
CA ASP A 95 -5.39 11.72 -2.29
C ASP A 95 -6.86 12.01 -2.68
N TYR A 96 -7.20 11.77 -3.97
CA TYR A 96 -8.58 11.95 -4.45
C TYR A 96 -8.89 11.04 -5.64
N LEU A 97 -10.18 10.77 -5.85
CA LEU A 97 -10.65 9.96 -6.99
C LEU A 97 -10.96 10.80 -8.21
N GLU A 98 -10.88 10.17 -9.39
CA GLU A 98 -11.49 10.70 -10.61
C GLU A 98 -13.02 10.72 -10.48
N PRO A 99 -13.70 11.68 -11.12
CA PRO A 99 -15.16 11.71 -11.07
C PRO A 99 -15.79 10.56 -11.86
N ASN A 100 -16.95 10.09 -11.40
CA ASN A 100 -17.79 9.13 -12.11
C ASN A 100 -17.11 7.79 -12.46
N VAL A 101 -16.32 7.25 -11.53
CA VAL A 101 -15.61 5.97 -11.72
C VAL A 101 -16.18 4.83 -10.88
N LEU A 102 -16.87 5.14 -9.78
CA LEU A 102 -17.26 4.13 -8.80
C LEU A 102 -18.33 3.19 -9.33
N LYS A 103 -19.29 3.67 -10.09
CA LYS A 103 -20.34 2.82 -10.70
C LYS A 103 -19.75 1.76 -11.60
N THR A 104 -18.84 2.15 -12.49
CA THR A 104 -18.15 1.22 -13.39
C THR A 104 -17.38 0.14 -12.62
N LEU A 105 -16.70 0.50 -11.53
CA LEU A 105 -15.97 -0.45 -10.70
C LEU A 105 -16.91 -1.43 -9.99
N VAL A 106 -18.00 -0.92 -9.38
CA VAL A 106 -18.99 -1.74 -8.66
C VAL A 106 -19.69 -2.68 -9.63
N GLU A 107 -20.14 -2.20 -10.79
CA GLU A 107 -20.78 -3.02 -11.82
C GLU A 107 -19.84 -4.15 -12.29
N LYS A 108 -18.56 -3.85 -12.49
CA LYS A 108 -17.57 -4.86 -12.87
C LYS A 108 -17.36 -5.90 -11.76
N MET A 109 -17.25 -5.46 -10.49
CA MET A 109 -17.16 -6.36 -9.33
C MET A 109 -18.35 -7.31 -9.25
N GLU A 110 -19.56 -6.82 -9.55
CA GLU A 110 -20.79 -7.61 -9.50
C GLU A 110 -20.94 -8.53 -10.71
N THR A 111 -20.76 -8.00 -11.93
CA THR A 111 -20.95 -8.74 -13.18
C THR A 111 -19.96 -9.90 -13.30
N ASP A 112 -18.69 -9.63 -13.00
CA ASP A 112 -17.63 -10.63 -13.10
C ASP A 112 -17.48 -11.46 -11.82
N GLN A 113 -18.34 -11.21 -10.81
CA GLN A 113 -18.32 -11.88 -9.49
C GLN A 113 -16.93 -11.86 -8.85
N LEU A 114 -16.27 -10.68 -8.90
CA LEU A 114 -14.90 -10.56 -8.44
C LEU A 114 -14.80 -10.53 -6.91
N ASP A 115 -13.70 -11.04 -6.42
CA ASP A 115 -13.24 -10.88 -5.06
C ASP A 115 -12.41 -9.60 -4.92
N ILE A 116 -11.57 -9.31 -5.93
CA ILE A 116 -10.71 -8.15 -5.95
C ILE A 116 -10.61 -7.59 -7.38
N LEU A 117 -10.73 -6.28 -7.51
CA LEU A 117 -10.47 -5.53 -8.73
C LEU A 117 -9.36 -4.51 -8.47
N ARG A 118 -8.26 -4.62 -9.21
CA ARG A 118 -7.20 -3.60 -9.24
C ARG A 118 -7.49 -2.58 -10.32
N PHE A 119 -7.31 -1.28 -10.02
CA PHE A 119 -7.47 -0.20 -10.98
C PHE A 119 -6.20 0.63 -11.15
N ASN A 120 -6.19 1.51 -12.15
CA ASN A 120 -5.06 2.36 -12.48
C ASN A 120 -5.09 3.68 -11.70
N TYR A 121 -3.91 4.31 -11.60
CA TYR A 121 -3.72 5.58 -10.91
C TYR A 121 -2.68 6.44 -11.62
N ARG A 122 -2.66 7.72 -11.29
CA ARG A 122 -1.63 8.66 -11.73
C ARG A 122 -1.06 9.48 -10.58
N ASN A 123 0.15 9.98 -10.75
CA ASN A 123 0.77 10.87 -9.80
C ASN A 123 0.41 12.32 -10.12
N VAL A 124 0.12 13.09 -9.08
CA VAL A 124 -0.14 14.53 -9.17
C VAL A 124 0.74 15.27 -8.17
N ASN A 125 1.15 16.49 -8.51
CA ASN A 125 1.90 17.37 -7.61
C ASN A 125 0.96 18.20 -6.72
N GLU A 126 1.50 19.05 -5.87
CA GLU A 126 0.72 19.94 -4.99
C GLU A 126 -0.10 21.02 -5.75
N GLN A 127 0.17 21.23 -7.03
CA GLN A 127 -0.65 22.04 -7.95
C GLN A 127 -1.73 21.22 -8.65
N TYR A 128 -1.85 19.90 -8.29
CA TYR A 128 -2.76 18.94 -8.91
C TYR A 128 -2.51 18.68 -10.41
N GLU A 129 -1.28 18.93 -10.85
CA GLU A 129 -0.86 18.63 -12.22
C GLU A 129 -0.28 17.21 -12.30
N VAL A 130 -0.64 16.51 -13.37
CA VAL A 130 -0.14 15.14 -13.61
C VAL A 130 1.35 15.18 -13.95
N PHE A 131 2.14 14.35 -13.33
CA PHE A 131 3.55 14.22 -13.64
C PHE A 131 4.06 12.77 -13.48
N GLU A 132 5.17 12.45 -14.15
CA GLU A 132 5.89 11.19 -13.95
C GLU A 132 7.11 11.44 -13.04
N PRO A 133 7.19 10.79 -11.87
CA PRO A 133 8.33 10.98 -10.98
C PRO A 133 9.62 10.40 -11.60
N ASN A 134 10.64 11.25 -11.74
CA ASN A 134 11.91 10.94 -12.42
C ASN A 134 12.74 9.79 -11.81
N LYS A 135 12.37 9.27 -10.64
CA LYS A 135 13.19 8.29 -9.89
C LYS A 135 12.50 6.95 -9.62
N VAL A 136 11.26 6.80 -9.97
CA VAL A 136 10.55 5.54 -9.75
C VAL A 136 10.69 4.71 -11.01
N SER A 137 11.39 3.56 -10.93
CA SER A 137 11.30 2.57 -11.99
C SER A 137 9.83 2.24 -12.18
N LYS A 138 9.30 2.43 -13.40
CA LYS A 138 7.90 2.06 -13.70
C LYS A 138 7.67 0.66 -13.15
N PRO A 139 6.77 0.47 -12.18
CA PRO A 139 6.49 -0.87 -11.69
C PRO A 139 6.01 -1.71 -12.87
N PHE A 140 6.35 -2.99 -12.87
CA PHE A 140 5.69 -3.93 -13.76
C PHE A 140 4.20 -3.88 -13.44
N VAL A 141 3.42 -3.39 -14.39
CA VAL A 141 1.97 -3.25 -14.21
C VAL A 141 1.31 -3.96 -15.38
N ASP A 142 0.56 -4.99 -15.06
CA ASP A 142 -0.25 -5.72 -16.00
C ASP A 142 -1.73 -5.45 -15.67
N TYR A 143 -2.40 -4.69 -16.52
CA TYR A 143 -3.83 -4.37 -16.40
C TYR A 143 -4.71 -5.21 -17.32
N ARG A 144 -4.28 -6.43 -17.67
CA ARG A 144 -5.12 -7.32 -18.46
C ARG A 144 -6.44 -7.61 -17.75
N ASP A 145 -7.54 -7.39 -18.46
CA ASP A 145 -8.88 -7.70 -18.01
C ASP A 145 -9.18 -9.20 -18.20
N GLU A 146 -8.46 -10.02 -17.44
CA GLU A 146 -8.62 -11.48 -17.44
C GLU A 146 -8.68 -11.94 -15.98
N VAL A 147 -9.72 -12.65 -15.62
CA VAL A 147 -9.92 -13.15 -14.26
C VAL A 147 -8.98 -14.33 -13.98
N CYS A 148 -8.27 -14.26 -12.86
CA CYS A 148 -7.43 -15.36 -12.37
C CYS A 148 -7.52 -15.50 -10.84
N GLY A 149 -6.94 -16.57 -10.30
CA GLY A 149 -6.82 -16.73 -8.85
C GLY A 149 -5.83 -15.72 -8.27
N GLY A 150 -6.03 -15.34 -7.01
CA GLY A 150 -5.23 -14.29 -6.38
C GLY A 150 -3.74 -14.62 -6.24
N LEU A 151 -3.35 -15.88 -6.07
CA LEU A 151 -1.93 -16.29 -6.08
C LEU A 151 -1.30 -16.06 -7.45
N THR A 152 -2.01 -16.41 -8.53
CA THR A 152 -1.55 -16.14 -9.91
C THR A 152 -1.44 -14.64 -10.15
N PHE A 153 -2.44 -13.86 -9.69
CA PHE A 153 -2.42 -12.41 -9.79
C PHE A 153 -1.20 -11.82 -9.04
N LEU A 154 -0.99 -12.25 -7.81
CA LEU A 154 0.15 -11.84 -6.98
C LEU A 154 1.48 -12.11 -7.69
N THR A 155 1.66 -13.33 -8.22
CA THR A 155 2.93 -13.77 -8.81
C THR A 155 3.15 -13.17 -10.19
N ASP A 156 2.16 -13.18 -11.07
CA ASP A 156 2.40 -12.90 -12.48
C ASP A 156 1.98 -11.48 -12.92
N ARG A 157 1.16 -10.74 -12.11
CA ARG A 157 0.56 -9.46 -12.53
C ARG A 157 0.76 -8.29 -11.59
N LEU A 158 0.92 -8.51 -10.28
CA LEU A 158 0.99 -7.40 -9.32
C LEU A 158 2.32 -6.65 -9.39
N GLY A 159 3.43 -7.34 -9.67
CA GLY A 159 4.76 -6.78 -9.44
C GLY A 159 5.02 -6.61 -7.94
N PHE A 160 5.68 -5.51 -7.54
CA PHE A 160 5.99 -5.24 -6.13
C PHE A 160 5.25 -4.01 -5.57
N GLY A 161 4.30 -3.45 -6.31
CA GLY A 161 3.47 -2.34 -5.85
C GLY A 161 2.30 -2.84 -5.01
N CYS A 162 2.45 -2.80 -3.70
CA CYS A 162 1.40 -3.17 -2.75
C CYS A 162 0.81 -1.88 -2.17
N TYR A 163 -0.32 -1.44 -2.69
CA TYR A 163 -1.03 -0.25 -2.20
C TYR A 163 -2.47 -0.64 -1.90
N ALA A 164 -2.90 -0.53 -0.64
CA ALA A 164 -4.26 -0.89 -0.24
C ALA A 164 -5.33 -0.09 -1.01
N TRP A 165 -5.03 1.18 -1.27
CA TRP A 165 -5.93 2.09 -2.01
C TRP A 165 -6.11 1.74 -3.50
N GLN A 166 -5.29 0.84 -4.07
CA GLN A 166 -5.35 0.48 -5.49
C GLN A 166 -6.36 -0.64 -5.79
N PHE A 167 -7.11 -1.09 -4.79
CA PHE A 167 -8.01 -2.23 -4.91
C PHE A 167 -9.41 -1.90 -4.43
N MET A 168 -10.42 -2.41 -5.17
CA MET A 168 -11.76 -2.64 -4.64
C MET A 168 -11.87 -4.11 -4.25
N ILE A 169 -12.30 -4.41 -3.02
CA ILE A 169 -12.17 -5.73 -2.39
C ILE A 169 -13.52 -6.16 -1.83
N ARG A 170 -13.90 -7.41 -2.02
CA ARG A 170 -15.06 -8.01 -1.36
C ARG A 170 -14.85 -8.00 0.15
N ARG A 171 -15.78 -7.40 0.91
CA ARG A 171 -15.64 -7.18 2.36
C ARG A 171 -15.38 -8.46 3.14
N GLU A 172 -16.01 -9.58 2.75
CA GLU A 172 -15.84 -10.89 3.41
C GLU A 172 -14.38 -11.36 3.47
N LEU A 173 -13.54 -11.00 2.49
CA LEU A 173 -12.10 -11.32 2.51
C LEU A 173 -11.34 -10.59 3.63
N LEU A 174 -11.88 -9.50 4.16
CA LEU A 174 -11.22 -8.67 5.16
C LEU A 174 -11.60 -9.05 6.60
N GLU A 175 -12.61 -9.88 6.81
CA GLU A 175 -13.05 -10.31 8.15
C GLU A 175 -11.93 -11.01 8.93
N GLU A 176 -11.12 -11.83 8.23
CA GLU A 176 -9.98 -12.54 8.81
C GLU A 176 -8.62 -11.97 8.38
N CYS A 177 -8.62 -10.89 7.61
CA CYS A 177 -7.41 -10.33 6.99
C CYS A 177 -7.22 -8.85 7.30
N VAL A 178 -7.16 -8.49 8.58
CA VAL A 178 -6.91 -7.12 9.04
C VAL A 178 -5.44 -6.70 8.90
N PHE A 179 -5.18 -5.39 8.90
CA PHE A 179 -3.82 -4.85 8.88
C PHE A 179 -3.09 -5.12 10.20
N LYS A 180 -1.80 -5.47 10.14
CA LYS A 180 -0.93 -5.53 11.32
C LYS A 180 -0.62 -4.13 11.81
N GLU A 181 -0.91 -3.86 13.07
CA GLU A 181 -0.70 -2.55 13.67
C GLU A 181 0.76 -2.32 14.09
N GLY A 182 1.14 -1.03 14.17
CA GLY A 182 2.43 -0.59 14.69
C GLY A 182 3.63 -0.84 13.77
N ILE A 183 3.43 -1.23 12.52
CA ILE A 183 4.47 -1.42 11.51
C ILE A 183 4.35 -0.42 10.37
N TYR A 184 5.49 -0.04 9.79
CA TYR A 184 5.54 0.55 8.46
C TYR A 184 5.50 -0.54 7.39
N PHE A 185 5.07 -0.18 6.17
CA PHE A 185 4.89 -1.12 5.04
C PHE A 185 3.79 -2.15 5.29
N GLU A 186 2.76 -1.73 6.01
CA GLU A 186 1.58 -2.53 6.34
C GLU A 186 0.91 -3.07 5.07
N ASP A 187 0.86 -2.28 3.99
CA ASP A 187 0.31 -2.68 2.70
C ASP A 187 1.09 -3.86 2.08
N THR A 188 2.42 -3.81 2.15
CA THR A 188 3.29 -4.88 1.63
C THR A 188 3.13 -6.17 2.43
N GLU A 189 2.83 -6.07 3.71
CA GLU A 189 2.55 -7.22 4.56
C GLU A 189 1.14 -7.79 4.31
N TRP A 190 0.18 -6.90 4.13
CA TRP A 190 -1.25 -7.22 4.07
C TRP A 190 -1.70 -7.70 2.68
N THR A 191 -1.29 -7.03 1.60
CA THR A 191 -1.73 -7.32 0.22
C THR A 191 -1.58 -8.79 -0.18
N PRO A 192 -0.44 -9.47 0.06
CA PRO A 192 -0.32 -10.89 -0.31
C PRO A 192 -1.23 -11.80 0.52
N ARG A 193 -1.58 -11.45 1.77
CA ARG A 193 -2.54 -12.24 2.56
C ARG A 193 -3.93 -12.17 1.96
N VAL A 194 -4.38 -10.98 1.59
CA VAL A 194 -5.70 -10.78 0.98
C VAL A 194 -5.78 -11.46 -0.40
N LEU A 195 -4.77 -11.25 -1.25
CA LEU A 195 -4.75 -11.85 -2.58
C LEU A 195 -4.75 -13.38 -2.53
N ARG A 196 -4.00 -13.99 -1.62
CA ARG A 196 -3.97 -15.45 -1.51
C ARG A 196 -5.33 -16.08 -1.15
N ASN A 197 -6.19 -15.34 -0.46
CA ASN A 197 -7.54 -15.78 -0.10
C ASN A 197 -8.57 -15.51 -1.20
N ALA A 198 -8.20 -14.78 -2.25
CA ALA A 198 -9.08 -14.43 -3.35
C ALA A 198 -9.05 -15.48 -4.47
N HIS A 199 -10.21 -15.82 -5.03
CA HIS A 199 -10.35 -16.78 -6.12
C HIS A 199 -10.53 -16.10 -7.48
N ARG A 200 -11.12 -14.90 -7.50
CA ARG A 200 -11.47 -14.17 -8.72
C ARG A 200 -10.94 -12.75 -8.67
N VAL A 201 -9.77 -12.56 -9.25
CA VAL A 201 -9.04 -11.28 -9.27
C VAL A 201 -8.79 -10.86 -10.70
N THR A 202 -9.01 -9.59 -10.99
CA THR A 202 -8.62 -8.98 -12.27
C THR A 202 -8.14 -7.56 -12.08
N SER A 203 -7.77 -6.89 -13.17
CA SER A 203 -7.40 -5.49 -13.21
C SER A 203 -8.11 -4.77 -14.34
N THR A 204 -8.21 -3.46 -14.21
CA THR A 204 -8.67 -2.56 -15.27
C THR A 204 -7.67 -1.41 -15.43
N ASP A 205 -7.50 -0.93 -16.66
CA ASP A 205 -6.70 0.24 -16.98
C ASP A 205 -7.43 1.57 -16.71
N LEU A 206 -8.70 1.49 -16.25
CA LEU A 206 -9.47 2.67 -15.85
C LEU A 206 -8.67 3.51 -14.86
N MET A 207 -8.49 4.78 -15.19
CA MET A 207 -7.85 5.75 -14.31
C MET A 207 -8.84 6.16 -13.21
N VAL A 208 -8.54 5.79 -11.97
CA VAL A 208 -9.45 5.96 -10.83
C VAL A 208 -8.87 6.89 -9.79
N TYR A 209 -7.58 6.83 -9.54
CA TYR A 209 -6.96 7.38 -8.34
C TYR A 209 -5.89 8.41 -8.69
N ASN A 210 -5.87 9.54 -7.97
CA ASN A 210 -4.85 10.57 -8.06
C ASN A 210 -4.01 10.57 -6.80
N TYR A 211 -2.79 10.04 -6.91
CA TYR A 211 -1.83 9.95 -5.82
C TYR A 211 -1.05 11.26 -5.70
N LEU A 212 -1.20 11.96 -4.57
CA LEU A 212 -0.57 13.25 -4.34
C LEU A 212 0.87 13.12 -3.83
N TRP A 213 1.82 13.64 -4.61
CA TRP A 213 3.20 13.82 -4.17
C TRP A 213 3.35 15.14 -3.44
N ARG A 214 3.59 15.08 -2.13
CA ARG A 214 3.75 16.24 -1.26
C ARG A 214 4.96 16.14 -0.35
N GLU A 215 5.47 17.30 0.08
CA GLU A 215 6.48 17.34 1.14
C GLU A 215 5.89 16.81 2.46
N GLY A 216 6.72 16.17 3.28
CA GLY A 216 6.31 15.65 4.59
C GLY A 216 5.61 14.30 4.58
N SER A 217 5.51 13.62 3.43
CA SER A 217 5.02 12.25 3.39
C SER A 217 5.89 11.33 4.26
N ILE A 218 5.31 10.25 4.79
CA ILE A 218 6.00 9.29 5.70
C ILE A 218 7.30 8.77 5.06
N THR A 219 7.32 8.60 3.74
CA THR A 219 8.44 8.07 2.97
C THR A 219 9.63 9.02 2.83
N GLN A 220 9.45 10.33 3.10
CA GLN A 220 10.48 11.38 2.95
C GLN A 220 11.02 11.91 4.29
N SER A 221 10.63 11.33 5.42
CA SER A 221 11.02 11.83 6.74
C SER A 221 12.52 11.72 7.01
N VAL A 222 13.12 12.81 7.53
CA VAL A 222 14.53 12.89 7.94
C VAL A 222 14.78 12.54 9.41
N ASP A 223 13.73 12.28 10.20
CA ASP A 223 13.82 11.97 11.64
C ASP A 223 14.55 10.64 11.89
N GLU A 224 15.57 10.67 12.75
CA GLU A 224 16.42 9.53 13.12
C GLU A 224 15.62 8.37 13.75
N LYS A 225 14.64 8.66 14.62
CA LYS A 225 13.78 7.61 15.23
C LYS A 225 12.96 6.90 14.16
N LYS A 226 12.42 7.67 13.20
CA LYS A 226 11.68 7.11 12.07
C LYS A 226 12.57 6.26 11.17
N LYS A 227 13.80 6.70 10.87
CA LYS A 227 14.77 5.91 10.07
C LYS A 227 15.10 4.58 10.73
N ARG A 228 15.34 4.55 12.05
CA ARG A 228 15.57 3.31 12.79
C ARG A 228 14.34 2.41 12.82
N LYS A 229 13.14 2.98 12.96
CA LYS A 229 11.88 2.24 12.87
C LYS A 229 11.71 1.61 11.48
N VAL A 230 11.95 2.36 10.40
CA VAL A 230 11.92 1.85 9.02
C VAL A 230 12.82 0.63 8.85
N LEU A 231 14.05 0.69 9.35
CA LEU A 231 14.98 -0.43 9.26
C LEU A 231 14.47 -1.65 10.03
N LYS A 232 14.00 -1.44 11.26
CA LYS A 232 13.44 -2.51 12.11
C LYS A 232 12.20 -3.16 11.45
N ASP A 233 11.30 -2.35 10.90
CA ASP A 233 10.06 -2.85 10.32
C ASP A 233 10.30 -3.56 8.99
N LYS A 234 11.28 -3.14 8.17
CA LYS A 234 11.74 -3.93 7.02
C LYS A 234 12.28 -5.31 7.42
N MET A 235 12.98 -5.40 8.55
CA MET A 235 13.43 -6.69 9.07
C MET A 235 12.26 -7.58 9.52
N ARG A 236 11.23 -6.99 10.14
CA ARG A 236 9.98 -7.69 10.50
C ARG A 236 9.19 -8.12 9.26
N LEU A 237 9.17 -7.27 8.23
CA LEU A 237 8.51 -7.60 6.96
C LEU A 237 9.12 -8.86 6.32
N ILE A 238 10.45 -9.01 6.36
CA ILE A 238 11.11 -10.24 5.88
C ILE A 238 10.60 -11.47 6.64
N ASP A 239 10.47 -11.38 7.98
CA ASP A 239 9.98 -12.49 8.78
C ASP A 239 8.54 -12.84 8.41
N SER A 240 7.67 -11.84 8.28
CA SER A 240 6.27 -12.04 7.85
C SER A 240 6.17 -12.63 6.43
N MET A 241 7.00 -12.15 5.48
CA MET A 241 7.03 -12.73 4.13
C MET A 241 7.44 -14.21 4.14
N LYS A 242 8.36 -14.60 5.01
CA LYS A 242 8.77 -16.01 5.15
C LYS A 242 7.67 -16.87 5.76
N GLU A 243 6.96 -16.37 6.78
CA GLU A 243 5.81 -17.06 7.35
C GLU A 243 4.75 -17.31 6.27
N GLN A 244 4.38 -16.26 5.53
CA GLN A 244 3.40 -16.36 4.46
C GLN A 244 3.83 -17.30 3.31
N MET A 245 5.14 -17.38 3.05
CA MET A 245 5.71 -18.23 2.01
C MET A 245 5.60 -19.73 2.34
N HIS A 246 5.45 -20.11 3.63
CA HIS A 246 5.36 -21.53 4.02
C HIS A 246 4.11 -22.19 3.43
N ASP A 247 2.98 -21.48 3.40
CA ASP A 247 1.67 -21.99 3.03
C ASP A 247 1.30 -21.69 1.58
N THR A 248 2.28 -21.39 0.72
CA THR A 248 2.03 -21.10 -0.69
C THR A 248 2.73 -22.08 -1.61
N SER A 249 2.04 -22.48 -2.68
CA SER A 249 2.60 -23.34 -3.75
C SER A 249 3.58 -22.60 -4.65
N ASP A 250 3.40 -21.28 -4.86
CA ASP A 250 4.28 -20.43 -5.65
C ASP A 250 4.97 -19.38 -4.79
N LYS A 251 6.28 -19.56 -4.59
CA LYS A 251 7.11 -18.75 -3.72
C LYS A 251 7.81 -17.59 -4.42
N ARG A 252 7.74 -17.51 -5.75
CA ARG A 252 8.52 -16.57 -6.56
C ARG A 252 8.32 -15.11 -6.16
N TRP A 253 7.09 -14.71 -5.92
CA TRP A 253 6.78 -13.33 -5.51
C TRP A 253 7.39 -13.00 -4.14
N PHE A 254 7.24 -13.89 -3.16
CA PHE A 254 7.79 -13.69 -1.81
C PHE A 254 9.31 -13.61 -1.82
N GLU A 255 9.99 -14.49 -2.56
CA GLU A 255 11.44 -14.44 -2.74
C GLU A 255 11.88 -13.12 -3.39
N GLY A 256 11.15 -12.65 -4.39
CA GLY A 256 11.38 -11.38 -5.04
C GLY A 256 11.19 -10.19 -4.09
N MET A 257 10.10 -10.17 -3.32
CA MET A 257 9.82 -9.12 -2.35
C MET A 257 10.84 -9.10 -1.20
N ILE A 258 11.24 -10.26 -0.68
CA ILE A 258 12.35 -10.39 0.28
C ILE A 258 13.63 -9.79 -0.32
N THR A 259 13.93 -10.09 -1.59
CA THR A 259 15.10 -9.55 -2.30
C THR A 259 15.04 -8.02 -2.36
N GLN A 260 13.92 -7.42 -2.78
CA GLN A 260 13.76 -5.97 -2.84
C GLN A 260 13.90 -5.34 -1.44
N THR A 261 13.31 -5.96 -0.42
CA THR A 261 13.42 -5.51 0.96
C THR A 261 14.86 -5.55 1.46
N VAL A 262 15.60 -6.62 1.19
CA VAL A 262 17.03 -6.74 1.55
C VAL A 262 17.88 -5.68 0.85
N LEU A 263 17.69 -5.47 -0.46
CA LEU A 263 18.41 -4.42 -1.20
C LEU A 263 18.09 -3.03 -0.63
N SER A 264 16.84 -2.78 -0.27
CA SER A 264 16.41 -1.53 0.37
C SER A 264 17.02 -1.35 1.77
N ILE A 265 17.12 -2.42 2.59
CA ILE A 265 17.82 -2.40 3.87
C ILE A 265 19.30 -2.06 3.68
N LEU A 266 19.98 -2.74 2.76
CA LEU A 266 21.40 -2.51 2.49
C LEU A 266 21.65 -1.08 1.99
N GLY A 267 20.78 -0.54 1.15
CA GLY A 267 20.83 0.86 0.72
C GLY A 267 20.69 1.83 1.88
N HIS A 268 19.66 1.65 2.72
CA HIS A 268 19.41 2.47 3.90
C HIS A 268 20.58 2.44 4.90
N VAL A 269 21.14 1.26 5.14
CA VAL A 269 22.32 1.10 6.01
C VAL A 269 23.53 1.82 5.43
N CYS A 270 23.77 1.76 4.12
CA CYS A 270 24.89 2.44 3.47
C CYS A 270 24.78 3.96 3.53
N GLU A 271 23.55 4.48 3.48
CA GLU A 271 23.26 5.91 3.51
C GLU A 271 23.36 6.47 4.93
N TYR A 272 22.77 5.81 5.92
CA TYR A 272 22.58 6.35 7.27
C TYR A 272 23.38 5.64 8.37
N TYR A 273 23.70 4.33 8.21
CA TYR A 273 24.25 3.47 9.26
C TYR A 273 25.44 2.63 8.82
N TYR A 274 26.31 3.19 7.98
CA TYR A 274 27.40 2.43 7.39
C TYR A 274 28.31 1.69 8.39
N MET A 275 28.53 2.25 9.57
CA MET A 275 29.32 1.63 10.65
C MET A 275 28.64 0.37 11.22
N GLU A 276 27.31 0.28 11.14
CA GLU A 276 26.50 -0.86 11.62
C GLU A 276 26.31 -1.95 10.56
N ARG A 277 26.88 -1.79 9.33
CA ARG A 277 26.65 -2.71 8.19
C ARG A 277 26.95 -4.17 8.49
N SER A 278 27.99 -4.45 9.29
CA SER A 278 28.38 -5.83 9.61
C SER A 278 27.35 -6.54 10.47
N SER A 279 26.80 -5.88 11.48
CA SER A 279 25.74 -6.45 12.32
C SER A 279 24.44 -6.67 11.56
N VAL A 280 24.08 -5.75 10.67
CA VAL A 280 22.89 -5.89 9.81
C VAL A 280 23.08 -7.05 8.82
N CYS A 281 24.24 -7.13 8.16
CA CYS A 281 24.53 -8.24 7.24
C CYS A 281 24.52 -9.60 7.97
N GLN A 282 25.02 -9.65 9.21
CA GLN A 282 24.96 -10.87 10.04
C GLN A 282 23.50 -11.23 10.36
N ALA A 283 22.69 -10.26 10.76
CA ALA A 283 21.27 -10.48 11.07
C ALA A 283 20.50 -11.01 9.83
N LEU A 284 20.76 -10.46 8.64
CA LEU A 284 20.17 -10.94 7.39
C LEU A 284 20.58 -12.40 7.07
N LYS A 285 21.83 -12.78 7.31
CA LYS A 285 22.28 -14.16 7.15
C LYS A 285 21.61 -15.11 8.13
N LEU A 286 21.45 -14.69 9.39
CA LEU A 286 20.74 -15.48 10.39
C LEU A 286 19.27 -15.70 10.01
N LYS A 287 18.66 -14.76 9.29
CA LYS A 287 17.32 -14.91 8.71
C LYS A 287 17.27 -15.85 7.50
N LYS A 288 18.40 -16.34 7.03
CA LYS A 288 18.50 -17.26 5.87
C LYS A 288 17.79 -16.69 4.63
N VAL A 289 18.04 -15.43 4.29
CA VAL A 289 17.47 -14.76 3.12
C VAL A 289 18.34 -14.91 1.87
N PHE A 290 19.53 -15.44 1.99
CA PHE A 290 20.44 -15.67 0.87
C PHE A 290 20.41 -17.14 0.39
N PRO A 291 20.58 -17.39 -0.92
CA PRO A 291 20.79 -16.41 -1.99
C PRO A 291 19.50 -15.59 -2.31
N LEU A 292 19.68 -14.33 -2.74
CA LEU A 292 18.59 -13.47 -3.19
C LEU A 292 18.11 -13.88 -4.59
N SER A 293 16.81 -13.79 -4.82
CA SER A 293 16.14 -14.14 -6.07
C SER A 293 16.31 -13.05 -7.14
N PHE A 294 16.29 -13.44 -8.42
CA PHE A 294 16.31 -12.52 -9.56
C PHE A 294 14.90 -12.21 -10.09
N TYR A 295 13.87 -12.74 -9.45
CA TYR A 295 12.50 -12.58 -9.89
C TYR A 295 12.10 -11.10 -10.01
N HIS A 296 11.50 -10.73 -11.16
CA HIS A 296 11.10 -9.36 -11.52
C HIS A 296 12.17 -8.28 -11.27
N SER A 297 13.45 -8.62 -11.36
CA SER A 297 14.52 -7.66 -11.10
C SER A 297 15.04 -6.99 -12.37
N THR A 298 15.25 -5.66 -12.30
CA THR A 298 15.88 -4.88 -13.38
C THR A 298 17.35 -5.27 -13.56
N LYS A 299 17.95 -4.96 -14.73
CA LYS A 299 19.40 -5.19 -14.98
C LYS A 299 20.29 -4.57 -13.90
N SER A 300 19.92 -3.37 -13.40
CA SER A 300 20.65 -2.71 -12.31
C SER A 300 20.52 -3.48 -11.00
N ALA A 301 19.30 -3.92 -10.64
CA ALA A 301 19.08 -4.75 -9.46
C ALA A 301 19.80 -6.09 -9.53
N GLN A 302 19.83 -6.75 -10.70
CA GLN A 302 20.56 -8.02 -10.90
C GLN A 302 22.06 -7.91 -10.58
N ARG A 303 22.70 -6.79 -10.94
CA ARG A 303 24.11 -6.55 -10.58
C ARG A 303 24.28 -6.49 -9.06
N LYS A 304 23.41 -5.74 -8.37
CA LYS A 304 23.41 -5.65 -6.90
C LYS A 304 23.15 -7.00 -6.24
N ILE A 305 22.20 -7.78 -6.76
CA ILE A 305 21.87 -9.12 -6.28
C ILE A 305 23.09 -10.06 -6.39
N ARG A 306 23.77 -10.08 -7.52
CA ARG A 306 24.98 -10.91 -7.71
C ARG A 306 26.05 -10.58 -6.67
N ILE A 307 26.33 -9.30 -6.46
CA ILE A 307 27.31 -8.86 -5.46
C ILE A 307 26.85 -9.22 -4.05
N ALA A 308 25.58 -8.96 -3.71
CA ALA A 308 25.02 -9.29 -2.39
C ALA A 308 25.06 -10.78 -2.07
N ASN A 309 24.81 -11.65 -3.08
CA ASN A 309 24.86 -13.10 -2.91
C ASN A 309 26.28 -13.60 -2.61
N VAL A 310 27.33 -12.92 -3.13
CA VAL A 310 28.72 -13.21 -2.78
C VAL A 310 29.05 -12.62 -1.40
N SER A 311 28.80 -11.33 -1.21
CA SER A 311 29.04 -10.63 0.05
C SER A 311 28.13 -9.39 0.20
N PRO A 312 27.16 -9.42 1.14
CA PRO A 312 26.36 -8.23 1.46
C PRO A 312 27.23 -7.05 1.93
N ASN A 313 28.30 -7.31 2.67
CA ASN A 313 29.27 -6.28 3.10
C ASN A 313 29.97 -5.61 1.92
N LEU A 314 30.34 -6.37 0.89
CA LEU A 314 30.94 -5.82 -0.32
C LEU A 314 29.95 -4.91 -1.06
N LEU A 315 28.69 -5.31 -1.17
CA LEU A 315 27.67 -4.44 -1.77
C LEU A 315 27.50 -3.14 -0.98
N CYS A 316 27.42 -3.20 0.35
CA CYS A 316 27.38 -2.01 1.20
C CYS A 316 28.59 -1.09 0.97
N TRP A 317 29.79 -1.66 0.91
CA TRP A 317 31.00 -0.89 0.64
C TRP A 317 30.92 -0.15 -0.71
N LEU A 318 30.54 -0.83 -1.77
CA LEU A 318 30.38 -0.25 -3.11
C LEU A 318 29.31 0.85 -3.16
N LEU A 319 28.15 0.64 -2.49
CA LEU A 319 27.07 1.62 -2.44
C LEU A 319 27.48 2.87 -1.67
N HIS A 320 28.21 2.72 -0.57
CA HIS A 320 28.64 3.85 0.27
C HIS A 320 29.54 4.83 -0.50
N PHE A 321 30.48 4.33 -1.31
CA PHE A 321 31.32 5.22 -2.13
C PHE A 321 30.54 5.92 -3.23
N LYS A 322 29.49 5.29 -3.78
CA LYS A 322 28.64 5.90 -4.81
C LYS A 322 27.74 7.01 -4.27
N VAL A 323 27.39 6.99 -3.00
CA VAL A 323 26.57 8.04 -2.35
C VAL A 323 27.41 9.27 -2.02
N LYS A 324 28.72 9.11 -1.83
CA LYS A 324 29.65 10.21 -1.50
C LYS A 324 30.32 10.87 -2.72
N SER A 325 30.21 10.29 -3.90
CA SER A 325 30.62 10.85 -5.20
C SER A 325 29.44 11.52 -5.90
#